data_155bdd3a3eacfda9a7451f9532ff1653
#
_entry.id   155bdd3a3eacfda9a7451f9532ff1653
#
_cell.length_a   1.000
_cell.length_b   1.000
_cell.length_c   1.000
_cell.angle_alpha   90.00
_cell.angle_beta   90.00
_cell.angle_gamma   90.00
#
_symmetry.space_group_name_H-M   'P 1'
#
loop_
_entity.id
_entity.type
_entity.pdbx_description
1 polymer ?
#
loop_
_entity_poly.entity_id
_entity_poly.type
_entity_poly.pdbx_seq_one_letter_code
_entity_poly.pdbx_strand_id
1 'polypeptide(L)'
;MRNKSSLALTALCGTDEHLDVLVHNQSPRVRECVALRGRDKDLNILREDESTGVRREVAKWCRREDIEVLKDDPCPVVRQLALHTIYQER
;
A
#
# COMPACT_ATOMS: atom_id res chain seq x y z
N MET A 1 -1.84 7.07 -26.89
CA MET A 1 -2.04 5.82 -26.20
C MET A 1 -1.55 5.89 -24.76
N ARG A 2 -2.33 5.36 -23.84
CA ARG A 2 -1.95 5.38 -22.44
C ARG A 2 -1.20 4.14 -22.06
N ASN A 3 -0.25 4.27 -21.17
CA ASN A 3 0.49 3.14 -20.65
C ASN A 3 0.37 3.11 -19.14
N LYS A 4 0.98 2.10 -18.54
CA LYS A 4 0.88 1.92 -17.09
C LYS A 4 1.51 3.06 -16.31
N SER A 5 2.49 3.73 -16.91
CA SER A 5 3.14 4.87 -16.27
C SER A 5 2.15 6.00 -16.03
N SER A 6 1.23 6.22 -16.96
CA SER A 6 0.22 7.27 -16.79
C SER A 6 -0.68 7.00 -15.60
N LEU A 7 -1.07 5.74 -15.40
CA LEU A 7 -1.92 5.38 -14.27
C LEU A 7 -1.17 5.50 -12.96
N ALA A 8 0.10 5.07 -12.94
CA ALA A 8 0.91 5.20 -11.75
C ALA A 8 1.10 6.67 -11.39
N LEU A 9 1.32 7.51 -12.40
CA LEU A 9 1.49 8.94 -12.18
C LEU A 9 0.20 9.56 -11.61
N THR A 10 -0.95 9.13 -12.13
CA THR A 10 -2.23 9.60 -11.62
C THR A 10 -2.40 9.19 -10.16
N ALA A 11 -1.98 7.97 -9.80
CA ALA A 11 -2.07 7.52 -8.42
C ALA A 11 -1.21 8.39 -7.50
N LEU A 12 -0.05 8.83 -7.97
CA LEU A 12 0.84 9.65 -7.16
C LEU A 12 0.41 11.11 -7.07
N CYS A 13 -0.22 11.62 -8.11
CA CYS A 13 -0.54 13.04 -8.21
C CYS A 13 -2.03 13.33 -8.29
N GLY A 14 -2.86 12.30 -8.33
CA GLY A 14 -4.29 12.47 -8.57
C GLY A 14 -5.06 12.90 -7.34
N THR A 15 -6.31 13.19 -7.54
CA THR A 15 -7.23 13.56 -6.49
C THR A 15 -7.71 12.33 -5.74
N ASP A 16 -8.41 12.56 -4.62
CA ASP A 16 -8.98 11.45 -3.85
C ASP A 16 -9.93 10.61 -4.70
N GLU A 17 -10.65 11.23 -5.61
CA GLU A 17 -11.57 10.51 -6.49
C GLU A 17 -10.82 9.53 -7.39
N HIS A 18 -9.65 9.95 -7.90
CA HIS A 18 -8.82 9.06 -8.70
C HIS A 18 -8.36 7.87 -7.88
N LEU A 19 -7.96 8.12 -6.64
CA LEU A 19 -7.45 7.06 -5.77
C LEU A 19 -8.55 6.06 -5.40
N ASP A 20 -9.78 6.53 -5.23
CA ASP A 20 -10.90 5.64 -4.93
C ASP A 20 -11.08 4.57 -6.00
N VAL A 21 -10.75 4.91 -7.24
CA VAL A 21 -10.84 3.97 -8.36
C VAL A 21 -9.57 3.13 -8.46
N LEU A 22 -8.42 3.78 -8.36
CA LEU A 22 -7.14 3.14 -8.62
C LEU A 22 -6.75 2.11 -7.57
N VAL A 23 -7.32 2.21 -6.37
CA VAL A 23 -7.03 1.23 -5.31
C VAL A 23 -7.42 -0.18 -5.72
N HIS A 24 -8.33 -0.30 -6.68
CA HIS A 24 -8.78 -1.60 -7.18
C HIS A 24 -8.22 -1.93 -8.56
N ASN A 25 -7.22 -1.18 -9.03
CA ASN A 25 -6.66 -1.40 -10.35
C ASN A 25 -6.01 -2.76 -10.44
N GLN A 26 -6.07 -3.39 -11.62
CA GLN A 26 -5.51 -4.71 -11.84
C GLN A 26 -3.98 -4.73 -11.70
N SER A 27 -3.33 -3.61 -11.97
CA SER A 27 -1.88 -3.54 -11.90
C SER A 27 -1.43 -3.35 -10.46
N PRO A 28 -0.62 -4.28 -9.93
CA PRO A 28 -0.10 -4.09 -8.56
C PRO A 28 0.78 -2.86 -8.45
N ARG A 29 1.46 -2.47 -9.54
CA ARG A 29 2.27 -1.27 -9.51
C ARG A 29 1.43 -0.02 -9.25
N VAL A 30 0.24 0.05 -9.86
CA VAL A 30 -0.67 1.17 -9.61
C VAL A 30 -1.14 1.14 -8.16
N ARG A 31 -1.49 -0.03 -7.66
CA ARG A 31 -1.92 -0.16 -6.27
C ARG A 31 -0.78 0.21 -5.29
N GLU A 32 0.47 -0.13 -5.65
CA GLU A 32 1.61 0.29 -4.82
C GLU A 32 1.69 1.81 -4.73
N CYS A 33 1.45 2.49 -5.85
CA CYS A 33 1.47 3.95 -5.84
C CYS A 33 0.33 4.52 -5.00
N VAL A 34 -0.83 3.88 -5.02
CA VAL A 34 -1.94 4.29 -4.16
C VAL A 34 -1.53 4.14 -2.68
N ALA A 35 -0.88 3.03 -2.36
CA ALA A 35 -0.42 2.82 -0.98
C ALA A 35 0.60 3.88 -0.57
N LEU A 36 1.42 4.34 -1.51
CA LEU A 36 2.39 5.39 -1.23
C LEU A 36 1.74 6.70 -0.78
N ARG A 37 0.52 6.98 -1.24
CA ARG A 37 -0.20 8.17 -0.82
C ARG A 37 -0.62 8.09 0.65
N GLY A 38 -0.77 6.88 1.17
CA GLY A 38 -0.98 6.66 2.60
C GLY A 38 -2.35 7.04 3.12
N ARG A 39 -3.39 7.06 2.28
CA ARG A 39 -4.73 7.32 2.78
C ARG A 39 -5.22 6.14 3.62
N ASP A 40 -5.82 6.42 4.76
CA ASP A 40 -6.27 5.38 5.68
C ASP A 40 -7.20 4.38 5.01
N LYS A 41 -8.17 4.86 4.23
CA LYS A 41 -9.13 3.97 3.60
C LYS A 41 -8.48 3.03 2.59
N ASP A 42 -7.44 3.51 1.90
CA ASP A 42 -6.74 2.68 0.93
C ASP A 42 -5.87 1.65 1.64
N LEU A 43 -5.19 2.06 2.69
CA LEU A 43 -4.34 1.15 3.46
C LEU A 43 -5.17 0.03 4.11
N ASN A 44 -6.39 0.35 4.54
CA ASN A 44 -7.29 -0.67 5.08
C ASN A 44 -7.57 -1.77 4.08
N ILE A 45 -7.63 -1.41 2.80
CA ILE A 45 -7.88 -2.38 1.73
C ILE A 45 -6.59 -3.09 1.35
N LEU A 46 -5.52 -2.34 1.18
CA LEU A 46 -4.29 -2.86 0.56
C LEU A 46 -3.42 -3.67 1.50
N ARG A 47 -3.64 -3.58 2.81
CA ARG A 47 -2.85 -4.38 3.74
C ARG A 47 -3.06 -5.88 3.56
N GLU A 48 -4.15 -6.26 2.91
CA GLU A 48 -4.44 -7.67 2.61
C GLU A 48 -4.36 -7.96 1.12
N ASP A 49 -3.68 -7.11 0.38
CA ASP A 49 -3.54 -7.26 -1.07
C ASP A 49 -2.79 -8.53 -1.41
N GLU A 50 -3.16 -9.16 -2.52
CA GLU A 50 -2.50 -10.39 -2.96
C GLU A 50 -1.04 -10.16 -3.35
N SER A 51 -0.68 -8.93 -3.71
CA SER A 51 0.68 -8.60 -4.13
C SER A 51 1.54 -8.27 -2.92
N THR A 52 2.66 -9.00 -2.79
CA THR A 52 3.63 -8.73 -1.74
C THR A 52 4.15 -7.29 -1.81
N GLY A 53 4.37 -6.78 -3.04
CA GLY A 53 4.87 -5.42 -3.21
C GLY A 53 3.91 -4.38 -2.66
N VAL A 54 2.61 -4.59 -2.85
CA VAL A 54 1.61 -3.69 -2.32
C VAL A 54 1.60 -3.74 -0.79
N ARG A 55 1.58 -4.96 -0.23
CA ARG A 55 1.60 -5.10 1.23
C ARG A 55 2.86 -4.47 1.84
N ARG A 56 3.99 -4.57 1.13
CA ARG A 56 5.23 -3.97 1.60
C ARG A 56 5.12 -2.46 1.67
N GLU A 57 4.45 -1.84 0.71
CA GLU A 57 4.23 -0.40 0.77
C GLU A 57 3.35 -0.02 1.96
N VAL A 58 2.33 -0.83 2.25
CA VAL A 58 1.50 -0.60 3.43
C VAL A 58 2.34 -0.73 4.70
N ALA A 59 3.24 -1.71 4.74
CA ALA A 59 4.10 -1.92 5.90
C ALA A 59 5.02 -0.74 6.19
N LYS A 60 5.34 0.04 5.19
CA LYS A 60 6.17 1.23 5.40
C LYS A 60 5.44 2.30 6.23
N TRP A 61 4.13 2.35 6.12
CA TRP A 61 3.32 3.23 6.96
C TRP A 61 3.07 2.61 8.31
N CYS A 62 2.72 1.35 8.30
CA CYS A 62 2.44 0.48 9.44
C CYS A 62 1.71 1.17 10.57
N ARG A 63 0.47 1.54 10.31
CA ARG A 63 -0.39 2.08 11.35
C ARG A 63 -0.65 0.97 12.39
N ARG A 64 -1.06 1.36 13.60
CA ARG A 64 -1.32 0.37 14.65
C ARG A 64 -2.30 -0.71 14.20
N GLU A 65 -3.34 -0.32 13.46
CA GLU A 65 -4.34 -1.28 13.00
C GLU A 65 -3.78 -2.22 11.95
N ASP A 66 -2.69 -1.85 11.27
CA ASP A 66 -2.10 -2.70 10.26
C ASP A 66 -1.22 -3.79 10.84
N ILE A 67 -0.65 -3.56 12.03
CA ILE A 67 0.31 -4.49 12.60
C ILE A 67 -0.34 -5.84 12.89
N GLU A 68 -1.61 -5.85 13.25
CA GLU A 68 -2.31 -7.10 13.55
C GLU A 68 -2.40 -8.01 12.33
N VAL A 69 -2.40 -7.43 11.14
CA VAL A 69 -2.43 -8.19 9.91
C VAL A 69 -1.01 -8.50 9.42
N LEU A 70 -0.14 -7.49 9.43
CA LEU A 70 1.16 -7.61 8.79
C LEU A 70 2.19 -8.35 9.63
N LYS A 71 2.00 -8.44 10.92
CA LYS A 71 2.95 -9.16 11.78
C LYS A 71 3.01 -10.65 11.45
N ASP A 72 1.95 -11.18 10.85
CA ASP A 72 1.86 -12.58 10.48
C ASP A 72 1.90 -12.79 8.98
N ASP A 73 2.35 -11.80 8.24
CA ASP A 73 2.39 -11.88 6.79
C ASP A 73 3.28 -13.03 6.35
N PRO A 74 2.89 -13.78 5.30
CA PRO A 74 3.74 -14.89 4.80
C PRO A 74 5.10 -14.44 4.32
N CYS A 75 5.24 -13.18 3.92
CA CYS A 75 6.52 -12.68 3.44
C CYS A 75 7.35 -12.13 4.60
N PRO A 76 8.56 -12.68 4.85
CA PRO A 76 9.37 -12.19 5.97
C PRO A 76 9.78 -10.73 5.83
N VAL A 77 9.93 -10.23 4.59
CA VAL A 77 10.28 -8.83 4.39
C VAL A 77 9.16 -7.93 4.86
N VAL A 78 7.91 -8.28 4.55
CA VAL A 78 6.75 -7.50 5.01
C VAL A 78 6.67 -7.52 6.53
N ARG A 79 6.84 -8.70 7.14
CA ARG A 79 6.80 -8.82 8.59
C ARG A 79 7.85 -7.94 9.25
N GLN A 80 9.09 -8.02 8.76
CA GLN A 80 10.18 -7.26 9.36
C GLN A 80 9.99 -5.77 9.18
N LEU A 81 9.52 -5.37 8.01
CA LEU A 81 9.31 -3.96 7.73
C LEU A 81 8.22 -3.39 8.64
N ALA A 82 7.15 -4.14 8.83
CA ALA A 82 6.06 -3.69 9.69
C ALA A 82 6.54 -3.54 11.13
N LEU A 83 7.26 -4.54 11.65
CA LEU A 83 7.75 -4.48 13.02
C LEU A 83 8.76 -3.37 13.19
N HIS A 84 9.64 -3.17 12.21
CA HIS A 84 10.63 -2.10 12.28
C HIS A 84 9.94 -0.74 12.32
N THR A 85 8.97 -0.53 11.47
CA THR A 85 8.28 0.75 11.39
C THR A 85 7.55 1.07 12.69
N ILE A 86 6.84 0.09 13.25
CA ILE A 86 6.08 0.32 14.47
C ILE A 86 7.01 0.63 15.66
N TYR A 87 8.17 -0.01 15.71
CA TYR A 87 9.12 0.26 16.77
C TYR A 87 9.79 1.62 16.62
N GLN A 88 9.88 2.12 15.40
CA GLN A 88 10.50 3.41 15.15
C GLN A 88 9.63 4.57 15.59
N GLU A 89 8.37 4.34 15.81
CA GLU A 89 7.43 5.40 16.14
C GLU A 89 7.48 5.83 17.58
N ARG A 90 8.36 5.29 18.35
CA ARG A 90 8.44 5.62 19.76
C ARG A 90 8.92 7.02 20.06
#